data_472341b35dec16bd57b27371d6ebeb7f
#
_entry.id   472341b35dec16bd57b27371d6ebeb7f
#
_cell.length_a   1.000
_cell.length_b   1.000
_cell.length_c   1.000
_cell.angle_alpha   90.00
_cell.angle_beta   90.00
_cell.angle_gamma   90.00
#
_symmetry.space_group_name_H-M   'P 1'
#
loop_
_entity.id
_entity.type
_entity.pdbx_description
1 polymer ?
#
loop_
_entity_poly.entity_id
_entity_poly.type
_entity_poly.pdbx_seq_one_letter_code
_entity_poly.pdbx_strand_id
1 'polypeptide(L)'
;MSRSRVKRRTLSTEPKLKLDGYRIGALLQSGQARLESRRNNDWTAQFPSVAAAVKQLHAKSALLDGEVAAVLPSGITRFQGLQNTGAGGTKLVYFVFDLLHLDGEDISALPLLERKEKLRKLVEISKVGDTIKYVDHAVGDAARVFGEACKLGAEGVIVKNSTAPYRAGR
;
A
#
# COMPACT_ATOMS: atom_id res chain seq x y z
N MET A 1 50.16 -10.68 -0.37
CA MET A 1 49.04 -10.29 0.53
C MET A 1 47.96 -9.64 -0.31
N SER A 2 46.96 -10.42 -0.72
CA SER A 2 45.86 -9.97 -1.55
C SER A 2 44.71 -9.48 -0.65
N ARG A 3 44.40 -8.21 -0.69
CA ARG A 3 43.22 -7.65 0.02
C ARG A 3 41.98 -7.91 -0.83
N SER A 4 41.20 -8.90 -0.46
CA SER A 4 39.88 -9.15 -1.01
C SER A 4 38.97 -7.96 -0.68
N ARG A 5 38.59 -7.23 -1.73
CA ARG A 5 37.65 -6.11 -1.70
C ARG A 5 36.25 -6.69 -1.53
N VAL A 6 35.73 -6.69 -0.31
CA VAL A 6 34.32 -7.02 -0.04
C VAL A 6 33.49 -5.95 -0.78
N LYS A 7 32.85 -6.36 -1.87
CA LYS A 7 31.81 -5.55 -2.52
C LYS A 7 30.64 -5.45 -1.54
N ARG A 8 30.48 -4.31 -0.88
CA ARG A 8 29.25 -3.96 -0.19
C ARG A 8 28.14 -3.91 -1.25
N ARG A 9 27.30 -4.92 -1.28
CA ARG A 9 26.02 -4.85 -1.98
C ARG A 9 25.22 -3.76 -1.28
N THR A 10 25.05 -2.65 -1.94
CA THR A 10 24.12 -1.61 -1.54
C THR A 10 22.71 -2.21 -1.72
N LEU A 11 22.13 -2.71 -0.66
CA LEU A 11 20.73 -3.09 -0.62
C LEU A 11 19.96 -1.77 -0.78
N SER A 12 19.35 -1.53 -1.92
CA SER A 12 18.41 -0.43 -2.05
C SER A 12 17.18 -0.75 -1.20
N THR A 13 17.04 -0.06 -0.10
CA THR A 13 15.94 -0.22 0.85
C THR A 13 14.95 0.91 0.65
N GLU A 14 13.65 0.57 0.68
CA GLU A 14 12.57 1.54 0.53
C GLU A 14 11.88 1.75 1.87
N PRO A 15 12.08 2.89 2.53
CA PRO A 15 11.31 3.25 3.71
C PRO A 15 9.93 3.81 3.31
N LYS A 16 8.89 3.41 4.02
CA LYS A 16 7.55 4.00 3.95
C LYS A 16 7.02 4.24 5.36
N LEU A 17 6.13 5.23 5.48
CA LEU A 17 5.42 5.49 6.73
C LEU A 17 4.61 4.26 7.16
N LYS A 18 4.66 3.93 8.45
CA LYS A 18 3.76 2.94 9.05
C LYS A 18 2.39 3.58 9.20
N LEU A 19 1.40 2.99 8.56
CA LEU A 19 0.00 3.38 8.68
C LEU A 19 -0.66 2.61 9.82
N ASP A 20 -1.65 3.22 10.47
CA ASP A 20 -2.43 2.59 11.52
C ASP A 20 -3.83 2.27 11.00
N GLY A 21 -4.01 1.04 10.51
CA GLY A 21 -5.25 0.59 9.88
C GLY A 21 -5.35 -0.93 9.73
N TYR A 22 -6.28 -1.37 8.89
CA TYR A 22 -6.45 -2.77 8.53
C TYR A 22 -5.79 -3.08 7.20
N ARG A 23 -4.87 -4.05 7.20
CA ARG A 23 -4.29 -4.56 5.94
C ARG A 23 -5.32 -5.36 5.19
N ILE A 24 -5.60 -4.90 3.97
CA ILE A 24 -6.63 -5.43 3.07
C ILE A 24 -6.01 -5.70 1.70
N GLY A 25 -6.24 -6.91 1.19
CA GLY A 25 -6.10 -7.23 -0.21
C GLY A 25 -7.39 -6.87 -0.95
N ALA A 26 -7.29 -6.11 -2.04
CA ALA A 26 -8.44 -5.75 -2.86
C ALA A 26 -8.35 -6.45 -4.22
N LEU A 27 -9.28 -7.36 -4.47
CA LEU A 27 -9.44 -8.06 -5.74
C LEU A 27 -10.49 -7.34 -6.59
N LEU A 28 -10.10 -6.89 -7.78
CA LEU A 28 -10.99 -6.49 -8.85
C LEU A 28 -11.04 -7.59 -9.91
N GLN A 29 -12.23 -8.09 -10.24
CA GLN A 29 -12.41 -9.07 -11.31
C GLN A 29 -13.81 -8.91 -11.93
N SER A 30 -13.87 -8.84 -13.25
CA SER A 30 -15.14 -8.73 -14.00
C SER A 30 -16.06 -7.61 -13.48
N GLY A 31 -15.49 -6.46 -13.12
CA GLY A 31 -16.22 -5.30 -12.59
C GLY A 31 -16.71 -5.45 -11.14
N GLN A 32 -16.37 -6.55 -10.47
CA GLN A 32 -16.68 -6.77 -9.06
C GLN A 32 -15.44 -6.56 -8.19
N ALA A 33 -15.64 -5.96 -7.03
CA ALA A 33 -14.59 -5.78 -6.04
C ALA A 33 -14.84 -6.65 -4.82
N ARG A 34 -13.80 -7.31 -4.33
CA ARG A 34 -13.79 -8.05 -3.08
C ARG A 34 -12.61 -7.58 -2.22
N LEU A 35 -12.91 -7.32 -0.96
CA LEU A 35 -11.90 -6.90 0.01
C LEU A 35 -11.66 -8.02 1.01
N GLU A 36 -10.41 -8.46 1.13
CA GLU A 36 -10.03 -9.57 1.99
C GLU A 36 -9.01 -9.15 3.04
N SER A 37 -9.26 -9.53 4.28
CA SER A 37 -8.28 -9.36 5.34
C SER A 37 -7.15 -10.40 5.22
N ARG A 38 -6.07 -10.21 5.99
CA ARG A 38 -4.94 -11.16 6.04
C ARG A 38 -5.37 -12.60 6.40
N ARG A 39 -6.51 -12.78 7.06
CA ARG A 39 -7.06 -14.08 7.44
C ARG A 39 -8.09 -14.60 6.45
N ASN A 40 -8.13 -14.03 5.24
CA ASN A 40 -9.08 -14.34 4.16
C ASN A 40 -10.56 -14.12 4.55
N ASN A 41 -10.83 -13.26 5.53
CA ASN A 41 -12.19 -12.85 5.83
C ASN A 41 -12.63 -11.78 4.81
N ASP A 42 -13.85 -11.93 4.30
CA ASP A 42 -14.45 -10.93 3.41
C ASP A 42 -14.85 -9.68 4.21
N TRP A 43 -14.28 -8.55 3.86
CA TRP A 43 -14.50 -7.25 4.49
C TRP A 43 -15.15 -6.25 3.51
N THR A 44 -15.69 -6.72 2.40
CA THR A 44 -16.31 -5.88 1.37
C THR A 44 -17.47 -5.05 1.94
N ALA A 45 -18.31 -5.67 2.78
CA ALA A 45 -19.44 -5.01 3.41
C ALA A 45 -19.03 -4.00 4.51
N GLN A 46 -17.87 -4.19 5.14
CA GLN A 46 -17.33 -3.29 6.16
C GLN A 46 -16.75 -2.00 5.57
N PHE A 47 -16.26 -2.05 4.33
CA PHE A 47 -15.66 -0.91 3.65
C PHE A 47 -16.30 -0.64 2.28
N PRO A 48 -17.61 -0.32 2.23
CA PRO A 48 -18.34 -0.19 0.97
C PRO A 48 -17.82 0.94 0.08
N SER A 49 -17.34 2.04 0.66
CA SER A 49 -16.74 3.14 -0.11
C SER A 49 -15.44 2.74 -0.79
N VAL A 50 -14.62 1.92 -0.12
CA VAL A 50 -13.38 1.39 -0.70
C VAL A 50 -13.71 0.39 -1.80
N ALA A 51 -14.65 -0.53 -1.58
CA ALA A 51 -15.08 -1.48 -2.60
C ALA A 51 -15.63 -0.77 -3.85
N ALA A 52 -16.42 0.29 -3.67
CA ALA A 52 -16.92 1.11 -4.78
C ALA A 52 -15.79 1.79 -5.55
N ALA A 53 -14.78 2.31 -4.87
CA ALA A 53 -13.61 2.92 -5.52
C ALA A 53 -12.76 1.88 -6.26
N VAL A 54 -12.58 0.68 -5.70
CA VAL A 54 -11.86 -0.42 -6.38
C VAL A 54 -12.54 -0.81 -7.69
N LYS A 55 -13.88 -0.82 -7.74
CA LYS A 55 -14.64 -1.07 -8.99
C LYS A 55 -14.38 -0.05 -10.10
N GLN A 56 -13.94 1.16 -9.73
CA GLN A 56 -13.65 2.25 -10.68
C GLN A 56 -12.21 2.22 -11.20
N LEU A 57 -11.37 1.29 -10.72
CA LEU A 57 -10.03 1.14 -11.25
C LEU A 57 -10.06 0.81 -12.74
N HIS A 58 -9.18 1.46 -13.50
CA HIS A 58 -9.10 1.31 -14.95
C HIS A 58 -8.33 0.04 -15.35
N ALA A 59 -8.85 -1.11 -14.92
CA ALA A 59 -8.30 -2.44 -15.18
C ALA A 59 -9.45 -3.47 -15.35
N LYS A 60 -9.21 -4.52 -16.11
CA LYS A 60 -10.14 -5.67 -16.22
C LYS A 60 -10.07 -6.56 -14.98
N SER A 61 -8.87 -6.72 -14.45
CA SER A 61 -8.61 -7.43 -13.20
C SER A 61 -7.38 -6.84 -12.51
N ALA A 62 -7.41 -6.80 -11.17
CA ALA A 62 -6.28 -6.36 -10.37
C ALA A 62 -6.32 -6.97 -8.97
N LEU A 63 -5.16 -7.23 -8.38
CA LEU A 63 -5.01 -7.59 -6.98
C LEU A 63 -4.05 -6.59 -6.33
N LEU A 64 -4.60 -5.75 -5.46
CA LEU A 64 -3.87 -4.73 -4.73
C LEU A 64 -3.63 -5.17 -3.28
N ASP A 65 -2.49 -4.77 -2.72
CA ASP A 65 -2.20 -4.89 -1.29
C ASP A 65 -2.07 -3.48 -0.69
N GLY A 66 -2.76 -3.25 0.39
CA GLY A 66 -2.82 -1.93 1.00
C GLY A 66 -3.35 -1.98 2.43
N GLU A 67 -3.63 -0.81 2.96
CA GLU A 67 -4.14 -0.63 4.31
C GLU A 67 -5.31 0.36 4.30
N VAL A 68 -6.45 -0.06 4.85
CA VAL A 68 -7.60 0.84 5.05
C VAL A 68 -7.42 1.53 6.40
N ALA A 69 -7.35 2.85 6.36
CA ALA A 69 -7.24 3.68 7.56
C ALA A 69 -8.33 4.75 7.60
N ALA A 70 -8.70 5.14 8.79
CA ALA A 70 -9.55 6.29 9.03
C ALA A 70 -8.70 7.55 9.09
N VAL A 71 -9.01 8.53 8.24
CA VAL A 71 -8.31 9.81 8.18
C VAL A 71 -9.19 10.89 8.80
N LEU A 72 -8.66 11.54 9.82
CA LEU A 72 -9.32 12.69 10.47
C LEU A 72 -9.18 13.94 9.59
N PRO A 73 -10.00 14.99 9.83
CA PRO A 73 -9.86 16.27 9.14
C PRO A 73 -8.46 16.89 9.28
N SER A 74 -7.72 16.56 10.35
CA SER A 74 -6.32 16.95 10.58
C SER A 74 -5.30 16.22 9.71
N GLY A 75 -5.74 15.20 8.91
CA GLY A 75 -4.85 14.35 8.12
C GLY A 75 -4.20 13.19 8.89
N ILE A 76 -4.44 13.09 10.19
CA ILE A 76 -3.90 12.01 11.03
C ILE A 76 -4.70 10.72 10.81
N THR A 77 -4.02 9.60 10.64
CA THR A 77 -4.64 8.27 10.57
C THR A 77 -4.84 7.71 11.98
N ARG A 78 -6.02 7.15 12.27
CA ARG A 78 -6.32 6.50 13.55
C ARG A 78 -7.03 5.17 13.37
N PHE A 79 -6.54 4.13 14.02
CA PHE A 79 -7.19 2.81 14.09
C PHE A 79 -8.56 2.87 14.77
N GLN A 80 -8.69 3.63 15.87
CA GLN A 80 -9.95 3.78 16.60
C GLN A 80 -11.06 4.42 15.75
N GLY A 81 -10.72 5.24 14.75
CA GLY A 81 -11.70 5.81 13.82
C GLY A 81 -12.36 4.79 12.89
N LEU A 82 -11.77 3.59 12.75
CA LEU A 82 -12.32 2.51 11.92
C LEU A 82 -13.51 1.81 12.58
N GLN A 83 -13.62 1.86 13.91
CA GLN A 83 -14.73 1.26 14.67
C GLN A 83 -15.96 2.15 14.71
N ASN A 84 -15.81 3.46 14.47
CA ASN A 84 -16.87 4.48 14.52
C ASN A 84 -17.03 5.19 13.18
N THR A 85 -17.10 4.44 12.09
CA THR A 85 -17.33 4.98 10.75
C THR A 85 -18.72 5.59 10.66
N GLY A 86 -18.80 6.90 10.74
CA GLY A 86 -20.06 7.66 10.67
C GLY A 86 -20.16 8.84 11.63
N ALA A 87 -19.34 8.92 12.66
CA ALA A 87 -19.32 10.04 13.58
C ALA A 87 -18.16 11.00 13.26
N GLY A 88 -18.46 12.27 13.02
CA GLY A 88 -17.45 13.34 13.05
C GLY A 88 -16.61 13.56 11.79
N GLY A 89 -17.08 13.25 10.58
CA GLY A 89 -16.37 13.61 9.34
C GLY A 89 -15.12 12.75 9.04
N THR A 90 -15.00 11.59 9.67
CA THR A 90 -13.91 10.63 9.42
C THR A 90 -14.07 10.03 8.03
N LYS A 91 -13.02 10.11 7.21
CA LYS A 91 -12.96 9.54 5.85
C LYS A 91 -12.16 8.25 5.86
N LEU A 92 -12.70 7.19 5.25
CA LEU A 92 -11.94 5.96 5.00
C LEU A 92 -11.09 6.14 3.75
N VAL A 93 -9.81 5.82 3.85
CA VAL A 93 -8.86 5.84 2.74
C VAL A 93 -8.15 4.52 2.65
N TYR A 94 -8.09 3.96 1.45
CA TYR A 94 -7.31 2.77 1.15
C TYR A 94 -5.94 3.19 0.60
N PHE A 95 -4.93 3.03 1.43
CA PHE A 95 -3.55 3.33 1.11
C PHE A 95 -2.90 2.11 0.44
N VAL A 96 -2.76 2.15 -0.88
CA VAL A 96 -2.22 1.03 -1.66
C VAL A 96 -0.70 1.17 -1.80
N PHE A 97 0.00 0.07 -1.58
CA PHE A 97 1.46 0.05 -1.61
C PHE A 97 2.07 -1.09 -2.43
N ASP A 98 1.27 -2.05 -2.89
CA ASP A 98 1.73 -3.12 -3.80
C ASP A 98 0.62 -3.54 -4.78
N LEU A 99 1.04 -4.08 -5.93
CA LEU A 99 0.18 -4.64 -6.96
C LEU A 99 0.72 -6.01 -7.35
N LEU A 100 -0.12 -7.03 -7.25
CA LEU A 100 0.30 -8.43 -7.39
C LEU A 100 -0.21 -9.07 -8.67
N HIS A 101 -1.31 -8.55 -9.20
CA HIS A 101 -1.92 -9.02 -10.45
C HIS A 101 -2.52 -7.83 -11.20
N LEU A 102 -2.39 -7.82 -12.52
CA LEU A 102 -2.97 -6.79 -13.39
C LEU A 102 -3.35 -7.39 -14.74
N ASP A 103 -4.63 -7.24 -15.12
CA ASP A 103 -5.19 -7.59 -16.43
C ASP A 103 -4.84 -9.00 -16.94
N GLY A 104 -4.93 -10.00 -16.05
CA GLY A 104 -4.66 -11.40 -16.35
C GLY A 104 -3.23 -11.85 -16.08
N GLU A 105 -2.34 -10.94 -15.69
CA GLU A 105 -0.91 -11.19 -15.45
C GLU A 105 -0.60 -11.23 -13.96
N ASP A 106 -0.01 -12.32 -13.49
CA ASP A 106 0.61 -12.38 -12.16
C ASP A 106 1.96 -11.66 -12.21
N ILE A 107 2.04 -10.52 -11.55
CA ILE A 107 3.25 -9.69 -11.48
C ILE A 107 3.97 -9.78 -10.13
N SER A 108 3.54 -10.67 -9.26
CA SER A 108 4.12 -10.83 -7.92
C SER A 108 5.62 -11.18 -7.92
N ALA A 109 6.09 -11.85 -8.98
CA ALA A 109 7.50 -12.18 -9.16
C ALA A 109 8.38 -11.01 -9.63
N LEU A 110 7.79 -9.92 -10.13
CA LEU A 110 8.54 -8.75 -10.57
C LEU A 110 9.23 -8.05 -9.38
N PRO A 111 10.31 -7.29 -9.64
CA PRO A 111 10.91 -6.40 -8.65
C PRO A 111 9.87 -5.43 -8.06
N LEU A 112 10.00 -5.13 -6.77
CA LEU A 112 9.07 -4.25 -6.06
C LEU A 112 8.88 -2.90 -6.77
N LEU A 113 9.96 -2.27 -7.25
CA LEU A 113 9.88 -0.98 -7.96
C LEU A 113 9.02 -1.05 -9.22
N GLU A 114 9.10 -2.13 -9.99
CA GLU A 114 8.29 -2.30 -11.19
C GLU A 114 6.81 -2.46 -10.85
N ARG A 115 6.48 -3.23 -9.81
CA ARG A 115 5.11 -3.37 -9.32
C ARG A 115 4.55 -2.04 -8.82
N LYS A 116 5.36 -1.27 -8.09
CA LYS A 116 4.98 0.05 -7.57
C LYS A 116 4.74 1.06 -8.70
N GLU A 117 5.55 1.05 -9.74
CA GLU A 117 5.35 1.92 -10.91
C GLU A 117 4.04 1.58 -11.64
N LYS A 118 3.74 0.29 -11.82
CA LYS A 118 2.47 -0.15 -12.40
C LYS A 118 1.28 0.26 -11.51
N LEU A 119 1.40 0.12 -10.18
CA LEU A 119 0.39 0.55 -9.22
C LEU A 119 0.15 2.06 -9.28
N ARG A 120 1.22 2.87 -9.28
CA ARG A 120 1.14 4.32 -9.38
C ARG A 120 0.36 4.74 -10.62
N LYS A 121 0.74 4.21 -11.78
CA LYS A 121 0.04 4.47 -13.05
C LYS A 121 -1.42 4.08 -13.01
N LEU A 122 -1.74 2.91 -12.46
CA LEU A 122 -3.13 2.44 -12.34
C LEU A 122 -3.97 3.41 -11.49
N VAL A 123 -3.47 3.85 -10.34
CA VAL A 123 -4.19 4.81 -9.48
C VAL A 123 -4.37 6.16 -10.18
N GLU A 124 -3.33 6.67 -10.83
CA GLU A 124 -3.36 7.96 -11.54
C GLU A 124 -4.39 7.97 -12.67
N ILE A 125 -4.40 6.94 -13.54
CA ILE A 125 -5.34 6.89 -14.68
C ILE A 125 -6.77 6.62 -14.25
N SER A 126 -6.97 5.94 -13.12
CA SER A 126 -8.30 5.56 -12.64
C SER A 126 -9.09 6.73 -12.02
N LYS A 127 -8.41 7.80 -11.61
CA LYS A 127 -9.03 8.99 -11.01
C LYS A 127 -10.00 8.67 -9.86
N VAL A 128 -9.64 7.70 -9.04
CA VAL A 128 -10.47 7.18 -7.93
C VAL A 128 -10.60 8.15 -6.73
N GLY A 129 -10.20 9.38 -6.93
CA GLY A 129 -10.32 10.46 -5.95
C GLY A 129 -9.44 10.22 -4.71
N ASP A 130 -9.96 10.65 -3.56
CA ASP A 130 -9.23 10.54 -2.29
C ASP A 130 -9.47 9.21 -1.57
N THR A 131 -10.29 8.32 -2.12
CA THR A 131 -10.62 7.05 -1.43
C THR A 131 -9.53 6.01 -1.60
N ILE A 132 -8.81 6.02 -2.73
CA ILE A 132 -7.61 5.20 -2.93
C ILE A 132 -6.42 6.12 -3.10
N LYS A 133 -5.40 5.95 -2.27
CA LYS A 133 -4.14 6.72 -2.34
C LYS A 133 -2.95 5.80 -2.50
N TYR A 134 -2.13 6.09 -3.49
CA TYR A 134 -0.84 5.46 -3.63
C TYR A 134 0.08 5.89 -2.50
N VAL A 135 0.71 4.92 -1.85
CA VAL A 135 1.76 5.18 -0.85
C VAL A 135 3.09 5.31 -1.57
N ASP A 136 3.58 6.53 -1.62
CA ASP A 136 4.89 6.81 -2.19
C ASP A 136 6.01 6.18 -1.35
N HIS A 137 7.19 6.09 -1.93
CA HIS A 137 8.37 5.49 -1.34
C HIS A 137 9.58 6.38 -1.55
N ALA A 138 10.53 6.30 -0.65
CA ALA A 138 11.83 6.91 -0.84
C ALA A 138 12.86 5.82 -1.13
N VAL A 139 13.71 6.04 -2.11
CA VAL A 139 14.86 5.17 -2.40
C VAL A 139 16.11 5.77 -1.76
N GLY A 140 16.85 4.99 -0.98
CA GLY A 140 18.13 5.43 -0.41
C GLY A 140 18.32 5.13 1.08
N ASP A 141 18.92 6.07 1.80
CA ASP A 141 19.30 5.91 3.20
C ASP A 141 18.08 5.85 4.12
N ALA A 142 17.79 4.63 4.60
CA ALA A 142 16.67 4.37 5.51
C ALA A 142 16.80 5.15 6.84
N ALA A 143 18.02 5.40 7.32
CA ALA A 143 18.24 6.14 8.57
C ALA A 143 17.84 7.61 8.43
N ARG A 144 18.16 8.22 7.28
CA ARG A 144 17.75 9.60 7.00
C ARG A 144 16.23 9.72 6.89
N VAL A 145 15.59 8.81 6.16
CA VAL A 145 14.12 8.82 6.00
C VAL A 145 13.43 8.56 7.34
N PHE A 146 13.98 7.68 8.17
CA PHE A 146 13.46 7.44 9.52
C PHE A 146 13.56 8.72 10.38
N GLY A 147 14.68 9.43 10.31
CA GLY A 147 14.85 10.69 11.02
C GLY A 147 13.84 11.76 10.63
N GLU A 148 13.56 11.90 9.32
CA GLU A 148 12.53 12.83 8.84
C GLU A 148 11.11 12.39 9.25
N ALA A 149 10.81 11.10 9.17
CA ALA A 149 9.53 10.55 9.60
C ALA A 149 9.26 10.78 11.09
N CYS A 150 10.28 10.62 11.95
CA CYS A 150 10.18 10.92 13.37
C CYS A 150 9.86 12.40 13.63
N LYS A 151 10.45 13.33 12.88
CA LYS A 151 10.14 14.78 12.99
C LYS A 151 8.68 15.08 12.64
N LEU A 152 8.08 14.29 11.76
CA LEU A 152 6.67 14.39 11.36
C LEU A 152 5.72 13.63 12.28
N GLY A 153 6.21 13.06 13.39
CA GLY A 153 5.40 12.31 14.35
C GLY A 153 4.94 10.93 13.87
N ALA A 154 5.61 10.36 12.86
CA ALA A 154 5.30 9.01 12.40
C ALA A 154 5.75 7.94 13.40
N GLU A 155 4.92 6.92 13.63
CA GLU A 155 5.22 5.80 14.54
C GLU A 155 6.41 4.94 14.08
N GLY A 156 6.70 4.95 12.78
CA GLY A 156 7.78 4.14 12.22
C GLY A 156 7.84 4.18 10.71
N VAL A 157 8.85 3.51 10.19
CA VAL A 157 9.12 3.37 8.76
C VAL A 157 9.27 1.89 8.43
N ILE A 158 8.62 1.44 7.38
CA ILE A 158 8.80 0.08 6.86
C ILE A 158 9.83 0.12 5.75
N VAL A 159 10.87 -0.69 5.89
CA VAL A 159 11.96 -0.81 4.93
C VAL A 159 11.79 -2.09 4.13
N LYS A 160 11.78 -1.99 2.80
CA LYS A 160 11.65 -3.12 1.88
C LYS A 160 12.81 -3.15 0.90
N ASN A 161 13.16 -4.35 0.43
CA ASN A 161 14.14 -4.50 -0.66
C ASN A 161 13.45 -4.18 -2.01
N SER A 162 13.97 -3.19 -2.72
CA SER A 162 13.43 -2.69 -3.99
C SER A 162 13.41 -3.71 -5.13
N THR A 163 14.31 -4.70 -5.08
CA THR A 163 14.44 -5.75 -6.11
C THR A 163 13.74 -7.06 -5.73
N ALA A 164 13.17 -7.14 -4.52
CA ALA A 164 12.56 -8.38 -4.06
C ALA A 164 11.20 -8.65 -4.74
N PRO A 165 10.93 -9.92 -5.07
CA PRO A 165 9.57 -10.35 -5.42
C PRO A 165 8.65 -10.22 -4.19
N TYR A 166 7.34 -10.26 -4.44
CA TYR A 166 6.37 -10.32 -3.35
C TYR A 166 6.47 -11.65 -2.60
N ARG A 167 6.42 -11.57 -1.29
CA ARG A 167 6.30 -12.76 -0.44
C ARG A 167 5.10 -12.58 0.48
N ALA A 168 4.13 -13.46 0.35
CA ALA A 168 3.03 -13.56 1.30
C ALA A 168 3.59 -13.97 2.67
N GLY A 169 3.29 -13.21 3.71
CA GLY A 169 3.78 -13.50 5.06
C GLY A 169 3.84 -12.27 5.96
N ARG A 170 4.48 -12.45 7.10
CA ARG A 170 4.64 -11.42 8.15
C ARG A 170 5.61 -10.32 7.73
#